data_76b1e072a10fe406c6457bcc5ab76402
#
_entry.id   76b1e072a10fe406c6457bcc5ab76402
#
_cell.length_a   1.000
_cell.length_b   1.000
_cell.length_c   1.000
_cell.angle_alpha   90.00
_cell.angle_beta   90.00
_cell.angle_gamma   90.00
#
_symmetry.space_group_name_H-M   'P 1'
#
loop_
_entity.id
_entity.type
_entity.pdbx_description
1 polymer ?
#
loop_
_entity_poly.entity_id
_entity_poly.type
_entity_poly.pdbx_seq_one_letter_code
_entity_poly.pdbx_strand_id
1 'polypeptide(L)'
;MVRGMRTIPPMRSESLAFLRTLLDTPSPSGFERDGQRKWLEYVRANGATRTWNDAYGNCFAELAPTVAPAAGAAPFTVAVCGHADEIGLMVNHVDSNGFVYCRQIGGIDPASIVGKRLQFRSSVPGVTQPVIGLIGATAIHLQDRSGEPKVRKLHELFVDIGAKDEAAARARLNIGDPGTFLDASMMLTDDIIVARALDNRIGTWVAAETLRLCAQQAERRVRVVAVSTVQEEVGLHGAEMIAESLRPDVALVTDVGHATDSPGITQAQHGQFKMGNGPKIAIGGAMQPEVVARLLATADRLSIPLQRGATPGSSGTDTDAIFLAGGGIPCGLVSLPIRYMHTTVEMGALSDLERIPQVYAGFCEGLTGGERFAPTL
;
A
#
# COMPACT_ATOMS: atom_id res chain seq x y z
N MET A 1 34.63 -5.33 -13.47
CA MET A 1 33.77 -5.90 -14.52
C MET A 1 32.32 -5.72 -14.05
N VAL A 2 31.58 -4.82 -14.67
CA VAL A 2 30.16 -4.62 -14.40
C VAL A 2 29.46 -5.85 -15.01
N ARG A 3 28.92 -6.75 -14.16
CA ARG A 3 28.05 -7.84 -14.63
C ARG A 3 26.88 -7.20 -15.35
N GLY A 4 26.70 -7.53 -16.62
CA GLY A 4 25.61 -6.99 -17.42
C GLY A 4 24.27 -7.20 -16.69
N MET A 5 23.58 -6.11 -16.38
CA MET A 5 22.21 -6.15 -15.91
C MET A 5 21.39 -6.94 -16.94
N ARG A 6 20.79 -8.06 -16.52
CA ARG A 6 19.75 -8.68 -17.34
C ARG A 6 18.63 -7.66 -17.47
N THR A 7 18.31 -7.32 -18.70
CA THR A 7 17.10 -6.51 -18.97
C THR A 7 15.90 -7.29 -18.41
N ILE A 8 15.25 -6.71 -17.40
CA ILE A 8 13.98 -7.26 -16.90
C ILE A 8 12.97 -7.07 -18.04
N PRO A 9 12.23 -8.10 -18.44
CA PRO A 9 11.17 -7.92 -19.43
C PRO A 9 10.18 -6.88 -18.88
N PRO A 10 9.53 -6.08 -19.73
CA PRO A 10 8.55 -5.11 -19.27
C PRO A 10 7.41 -5.81 -18.52
N MET A 11 6.82 -5.12 -17.56
CA MET A 11 5.67 -5.59 -16.78
C MET A 11 4.60 -6.15 -17.72
N ARG A 12 4.06 -7.33 -17.40
CA ARG A 12 2.99 -7.93 -18.17
C ARG A 12 1.80 -6.95 -18.30
N SER A 13 1.20 -6.87 -19.47
CA SER A 13 0.08 -5.96 -19.73
C SER A 13 -1.10 -6.16 -18.76
N GLU A 14 -1.43 -7.41 -18.44
CA GLU A 14 -2.51 -7.73 -17.48
C GLU A 14 -2.15 -7.31 -16.06
N SER A 15 -0.88 -7.45 -15.68
CA SER A 15 -0.36 -7.05 -14.37
C SER A 15 -0.38 -5.54 -14.21
N LEU A 16 0.03 -4.79 -15.25
CA LEU A 16 -0.05 -3.33 -15.27
C LEU A 16 -1.50 -2.84 -15.26
N ALA A 17 -2.38 -3.47 -16.05
CA ALA A 17 -3.81 -3.15 -16.06
C ALA A 17 -4.45 -3.36 -14.68
N PHE A 18 -4.07 -4.44 -13.99
CA PHE A 18 -4.52 -4.70 -12.63
C PHE A 18 -4.00 -3.65 -11.64
N LEU A 19 -2.71 -3.30 -11.70
CA LEU A 19 -2.14 -2.23 -10.86
C LEU A 19 -2.91 -0.92 -11.04
N ARG A 20 -3.12 -0.48 -12.28
CA ARG A 20 -3.88 0.73 -12.57
C ARG A 20 -5.34 0.65 -12.09
N THR A 21 -5.97 -0.53 -12.21
CA THR A 21 -7.31 -0.76 -11.67
C THR A 21 -7.36 -0.56 -10.16
N LEU A 22 -6.34 -1.03 -9.42
CA LEU A 22 -6.24 -0.81 -7.99
C LEU A 22 -6.03 0.68 -7.67
N LEU A 23 -5.08 1.34 -8.33
CA LEU A 23 -4.74 2.75 -8.12
C LEU A 23 -5.91 3.68 -8.40
N ASP A 24 -6.70 3.40 -9.45
CA ASP A 24 -7.82 4.24 -9.86
C ASP A 24 -9.13 3.95 -9.10
N THR A 25 -9.18 2.86 -8.30
CA THR A 25 -10.37 2.52 -7.50
C THR A 25 -10.31 3.20 -6.13
N PRO A 26 -11.22 4.13 -5.80
CA PRO A 26 -11.28 4.78 -4.48
C PRO A 26 -11.43 3.78 -3.34
N SER A 27 -10.58 3.85 -2.33
CA SER A 27 -10.64 3.00 -1.14
C SER A 27 -10.02 3.69 0.07
N PRO A 28 -10.55 4.83 0.54
CA PRO A 28 -10.03 5.47 1.75
C PRO A 28 -10.25 4.54 2.95
N SER A 29 -9.39 4.64 3.98
CA SER A 29 -9.43 3.75 5.15
C SER A 29 -10.82 3.60 5.73
N GLY A 30 -11.25 2.36 5.94
CA GLY A 30 -12.60 1.98 6.37
C GLY A 30 -13.62 1.82 5.23
N PHE A 31 -13.23 2.08 3.96
CA PHE A 31 -14.12 1.99 2.80
C PHE A 31 -13.48 1.25 1.62
N GLU A 32 -12.65 0.26 1.87
CA GLU A 32 -11.80 -0.45 0.90
C GLU A 32 -12.56 -1.45 0.01
N ARG A 33 -13.83 -1.71 0.29
CA ARG A 33 -14.62 -2.81 -0.29
C ARG A 33 -14.49 -2.95 -1.82
N ASP A 34 -14.49 -1.82 -2.54
CA ASP A 34 -14.50 -1.88 -4.01
C ASP A 34 -13.11 -2.23 -4.56
N GLY A 35 -12.02 -1.75 -3.95
CA GLY A 35 -10.65 -2.17 -4.23
C GLY A 35 -10.43 -3.64 -3.89
N GLN A 36 -10.90 -4.08 -2.73
CA GLN A 36 -10.82 -5.48 -2.28
C GLN A 36 -11.53 -6.47 -3.21
N ARG A 37 -12.67 -6.10 -3.79
CA ARG A 37 -13.35 -6.91 -4.82
C ARG A 37 -12.48 -7.11 -6.05
N LYS A 38 -11.85 -6.04 -6.56
CA LYS A 38 -10.95 -6.10 -7.72
C LYS A 38 -9.75 -6.98 -7.43
N TRP A 39 -9.20 -6.87 -6.23
CA TRP A 39 -8.10 -7.70 -5.79
C TRP A 39 -8.49 -9.19 -5.74
N LEU A 40 -9.63 -9.53 -5.13
CA LEU A 40 -10.14 -10.91 -5.08
C LEU A 40 -10.44 -11.49 -6.46
N GLU A 41 -10.98 -10.70 -7.38
CA GLU A 41 -11.21 -11.10 -8.77
C GLU A 41 -9.89 -11.50 -9.44
N TYR A 42 -8.85 -10.69 -9.27
CA TYR A 42 -7.55 -10.94 -9.87
C TYR A 42 -6.87 -12.19 -9.32
N VAL A 43 -6.80 -12.35 -8.01
CA VAL A 43 -6.10 -13.51 -7.41
C VAL A 43 -6.81 -14.83 -7.72
N ARG A 44 -8.16 -14.84 -7.84
CA ARG A 44 -8.92 -16.01 -8.29
C ARG A 44 -8.56 -16.43 -9.72
N ALA A 45 -8.43 -15.45 -10.61
CA ALA A 45 -8.03 -15.69 -11.99
C ALA A 45 -6.55 -16.11 -12.13
N ASN A 46 -5.72 -15.86 -11.11
CA ASN A 46 -4.27 -16.05 -11.16
C ASN A 46 -3.74 -17.11 -10.18
N GLY A 47 -4.55 -18.14 -9.87
CA GLY A 47 -4.09 -19.37 -9.26
C GLY A 47 -4.43 -19.57 -7.79
N ALA A 48 -5.13 -18.63 -7.13
CA ALA A 48 -5.59 -18.84 -5.77
C ALA A 48 -6.47 -20.11 -5.67
N THR A 49 -6.12 -21.00 -4.76
CA THR A 49 -6.89 -22.24 -4.50
C THR A 49 -8.08 -21.97 -3.58
N ARG A 50 -8.00 -20.92 -2.77
CA ARG A 50 -9.05 -20.47 -1.86
C ARG A 50 -8.96 -18.97 -1.66
N THR A 51 -10.11 -18.29 -1.53
CA THR A 51 -10.18 -16.87 -1.14
C THR A 51 -11.25 -16.67 -0.08
N TRP A 52 -11.02 -15.75 0.83
CA TRP A 52 -11.99 -15.32 1.85
C TRP A 52 -11.70 -13.89 2.29
N ASN A 53 -12.58 -13.32 3.07
CA ASN A 53 -12.36 -12.07 3.79
C ASN A 53 -12.83 -12.22 5.24
N ASP A 54 -12.32 -11.37 6.13
CA ASP A 54 -12.77 -11.25 7.50
C ASP A 54 -13.91 -10.24 7.65
N ALA A 55 -14.31 -9.98 8.91
CA ALA A 55 -15.41 -9.08 9.24
C ALA A 55 -15.13 -7.60 8.89
N TYR A 56 -13.87 -7.19 8.83
CA TYR A 56 -13.46 -5.80 8.53
C TYR A 56 -13.04 -5.60 7.07
N GLY A 57 -12.96 -6.69 6.29
CA GLY A 57 -12.68 -6.63 4.87
C GLY A 57 -11.21 -6.87 4.50
N ASN A 58 -10.36 -7.31 5.44
CA ASN A 58 -9.09 -7.91 5.06
C ASN A 58 -9.36 -9.08 4.12
N CYS A 59 -8.67 -9.14 3.01
CA CYS A 59 -8.85 -10.16 1.99
C CYS A 59 -7.66 -11.09 1.92
N PHE A 60 -7.94 -12.37 1.73
CA PHE A 60 -6.97 -13.45 1.72
C PHE A 60 -7.09 -14.28 0.46
N ALA A 61 -5.95 -14.70 -0.08
CA ALA A 61 -5.85 -15.65 -1.17
C ALA A 61 -4.77 -16.70 -0.85
N GLU A 62 -5.14 -17.97 -0.92
CA GLU A 62 -4.30 -19.08 -0.50
C GLU A 62 -3.83 -19.92 -1.69
N LEU A 63 -2.58 -20.36 -1.61
CA LEU A 63 -2.04 -21.50 -2.35
C LEU A 63 -1.64 -22.58 -1.36
N ALA A 64 -2.28 -23.73 -1.48
CA ALA A 64 -1.86 -24.92 -0.73
C ALA A 64 -0.49 -25.43 -1.22
N PRO A 65 0.33 -26.07 -0.37
CA PRO A 65 1.53 -26.75 -0.83
C PRO A 65 1.20 -27.84 -1.85
N THR A 66 2.08 -28.05 -2.84
CA THR A 66 1.97 -29.18 -3.79
C THR A 66 2.66 -30.42 -3.25
N VAL A 67 3.61 -30.26 -2.32
CA VAL A 67 4.26 -31.33 -1.57
C VAL A 67 3.62 -31.38 -0.19
N ALA A 68 3.05 -32.54 0.16
CA ALA A 68 2.40 -32.70 1.46
C ALA A 68 3.41 -32.49 2.61
N PRO A 69 3.02 -31.81 3.69
CA PRO A 69 3.85 -31.72 4.89
C PRO A 69 4.02 -33.10 5.54
N ALA A 70 4.93 -33.24 6.48
CA ALA A 70 5.10 -34.47 7.25
C ALA A 70 3.76 -34.91 7.87
N ALA A 71 3.54 -36.20 8.00
CA ALA A 71 2.29 -36.76 8.49
C ALA A 71 1.89 -36.16 9.84
N GLY A 72 0.72 -35.55 9.90
CA GLY A 72 0.19 -34.87 11.11
C GLY A 72 0.70 -33.45 11.36
N ALA A 73 1.62 -32.93 10.53
CA ALA A 73 2.08 -31.55 10.65
C ALA A 73 1.19 -30.58 9.84
N ALA A 74 0.94 -29.39 10.39
CA ALA A 74 0.36 -28.29 9.64
C ALA A 74 1.40 -27.76 8.63
N PRO A 75 0.98 -27.27 7.44
CA PRO A 75 1.90 -26.68 6.48
C PRO A 75 2.49 -25.38 7.03
N PHE A 76 3.79 -25.20 6.85
CA PHE A 76 4.47 -23.94 7.11
C PHE A 76 3.83 -22.82 6.28
N THR A 77 3.41 -21.74 6.92
CA THR A 77 2.61 -20.68 6.31
C THR A 77 3.43 -19.40 6.15
N VAL A 78 3.53 -18.94 4.91
CA VAL A 78 4.09 -17.64 4.53
C VAL A 78 2.95 -16.68 4.23
N ALA A 79 2.82 -15.60 4.99
CA ALA A 79 1.93 -14.48 4.63
C ALA A 79 2.70 -13.46 3.78
N VAL A 80 2.06 -12.95 2.72
CA VAL A 80 2.59 -11.83 1.91
C VAL A 80 1.57 -10.72 1.98
N CYS A 81 1.93 -9.59 2.61
CA CYS A 81 1.00 -8.56 3.04
C CYS A 81 1.29 -7.21 2.40
N GLY A 82 0.23 -6.45 2.14
CA GLY A 82 0.24 -5.03 1.80
C GLY A 82 -1.15 -4.45 2.01
N HIS A 83 -1.24 -3.14 2.32
CA HIS A 83 -2.54 -2.53 2.63
C HIS A 83 -3.26 -1.97 1.41
N ALA A 84 -4.59 -2.03 1.47
CA ALA A 84 -5.50 -1.67 0.39
C ALA A 84 -6.07 -0.26 0.55
N ASP A 85 -5.96 0.32 1.73
CA ASP A 85 -6.48 1.65 1.99
C ASP A 85 -5.54 2.74 1.48
N GLU A 86 -6.06 3.93 1.45
CA GLU A 86 -5.39 5.15 1.05
C GLU A 86 -5.87 6.33 1.89
N ILE A 87 -5.06 7.38 1.98
CA ILE A 87 -5.42 8.64 2.61
C ILE A 87 -6.59 9.31 1.89
N GLY A 88 -7.37 10.09 2.63
CA GLY A 88 -8.53 10.78 2.08
C GLY A 88 -9.14 11.82 3.02
N LEU A 89 -10.34 12.27 2.69
CA LEU A 89 -11.11 13.20 3.49
C LEU A 89 -12.48 12.61 3.83
N MET A 90 -13.02 12.97 4.98
CA MET A 90 -14.36 12.57 5.42
C MET A 90 -15.20 13.81 5.73
N VAL A 91 -16.42 13.85 5.22
CA VAL A 91 -17.38 14.93 5.51
C VAL A 91 -17.61 15.04 7.01
N ASN A 92 -17.34 16.20 7.59
CA ASN A 92 -17.52 16.48 9.01
C ASN A 92 -18.61 17.52 9.31
N HIS A 93 -18.78 18.49 8.42
CA HIS A 93 -19.75 19.58 8.59
C HIS A 93 -20.17 20.16 7.25
N VAL A 94 -21.39 20.67 7.16
CA VAL A 94 -21.91 21.45 6.03
C VAL A 94 -22.42 22.77 6.60
N ASP A 95 -21.97 23.90 6.06
CA ASP A 95 -22.44 25.19 6.51
C ASP A 95 -23.74 25.65 5.82
N SER A 96 -24.32 26.74 6.29
CA SER A 96 -25.57 27.31 5.75
C SER A 96 -25.50 27.71 4.27
N ASN A 97 -24.30 27.93 3.73
CA ASN A 97 -24.07 28.28 2.32
C ASN A 97 -23.81 27.04 1.45
N GLY A 98 -23.80 25.83 2.03
CA GLY A 98 -23.59 24.56 1.31
C GLY A 98 -22.12 24.16 1.14
N PHE A 99 -21.17 24.86 1.77
CA PHE A 99 -19.78 24.41 1.78
C PHE A 99 -19.56 23.25 2.74
N VAL A 100 -18.73 22.29 2.32
CA VAL A 100 -18.44 21.07 3.07
C VAL A 100 -17.09 21.19 3.73
N TYR A 101 -17.03 20.92 5.03
CA TYR A 101 -15.79 20.87 5.83
C TYR A 101 -15.47 19.41 6.17
N CYS A 102 -14.21 19.03 6.00
CA CYS A 102 -13.78 17.65 6.14
C CYS A 102 -12.78 17.45 7.27
N ARG A 103 -12.70 16.20 7.75
CA ARG A 103 -11.57 15.66 8.52
C ARG A 103 -10.71 14.78 7.63
N GLN A 104 -9.43 14.69 7.95
CA GLN A 104 -8.51 13.79 7.25
C GLN A 104 -8.76 12.32 7.63
N ILE A 105 -8.55 11.45 6.67
CA ILE A 105 -8.36 10.02 6.82
C ILE A 105 -6.88 9.78 6.52
N GLY A 106 -6.10 9.26 7.48
CA GLY A 106 -4.64 9.14 7.35
C GLY A 106 -3.90 10.47 7.40
N GLY A 107 -2.66 10.49 6.98
CA GLY A 107 -1.77 11.65 7.04
C GLY A 107 -1.81 12.52 5.79
N ILE A 108 -2.40 13.70 5.84
CA ILE A 108 -2.49 14.66 4.70
C ILE A 108 -1.80 15.97 5.07
N ASP A 109 -0.95 16.48 4.17
CA ASP A 109 -0.43 17.85 4.24
C ASP A 109 -1.45 18.84 3.62
N PRO A 110 -2.09 19.71 4.44
CA PRO A 110 -3.05 20.68 3.94
C PRO A 110 -2.49 21.67 2.90
N ALA A 111 -1.16 21.85 2.86
CA ALA A 111 -0.53 22.72 1.87
C ALA A 111 -0.61 22.13 0.45
N SER A 112 -0.65 20.82 0.32
CA SER A 112 -0.61 20.12 -0.97
C SER A 112 -1.97 19.96 -1.64
N ILE A 113 -3.09 20.22 -0.93
CA ILE A 113 -4.44 19.86 -1.38
C ILE A 113 -5.31 21.01 -1.88
N VAL A 114 -4.90 22.25 -1.65
CA VAL A 114 -5.67 23.42 -2.15
C VAL A 114 -5.72 23.41 -3.68
N GLY A 115 -6.92 23.57 -4.24
CA GLY A 115 -7.16 23.51 -5.68
C GLY A 115 -7.35 22.08 -6.24
N LYS A 116 -7.22 21.04 -5.40
CA LYS A 116 -7.47 19.66 -5.81
C LYS A 116 -8.97 19.35 -5.91
N ARG A 117 -9.28 18.35 -6.71
CA ARG A 117 -10.62 17.80 -6.86
C ARG A 117 -10.78 16.57 -6.00
N LEU A 118 -11.96 16.40 -5.43
CA LEU A 118 -12.38 15.22 -4.66
C LEU A 118 -13.55 14.53 -5.35
N GLN A 119 -13.66 13.22 -5.14
CA GLN A 119 -14.84 12.44 -5.39
C GLN A 119 -15.32 11.80 -4.08
N PHE A 120 -16.51 12.15 -3.65
CA PHE A 120 -17.13 11.58 -2.46
C PHE A 120 -18.02 10.40 -2.84
N ARG A 121 -17.96 9.35 -2.03
CA ARG A 121 -18.93 8.27 -2.05
C ARG A 121 -20.08 8.64 -1.12
N SER A 122 -21.22 9.00 -1.70
CA SER A 122 -22.40 9.39 -0.95
C SER A 122 -23.10 8.19 -0.30
N SER A 123 -23.55 8.35 0.94
CA SER A 123 -24.47 7.44 1.63
C SER A 123 -25.93 7.92 1.56
N VAL A 124 -26.22 9.03 0.89
CA VAL A 124 -27.58 9.54 0.69
C VAL A 124 -28.36 8.59 -0.22
N PRO A 125 -29.54 8.10 0.17
CA PRO A 125 -30.36 7.22 -0.66
C PRO A 125 -30.66 7.83 -2.05
N GLY A 126 -30.43 7.05 -3.10
CA GLY A 126 -30.65 7.49 -4.50
C GLY A 126 -29.47 8.22 -5.16
N VAL A 127 -28.43 8.61 -4.41
CA VAL A 127 -27.21 9.16 -4.97
C VAL A 127 -26.25 8.01 -5.30
N THR A 128 -26.20 7.62 -6.57
CA THR A 128 -25.42 6.47 -7.06
C THR A 128 -24.09 6.86 -7.69
N GLN A 129 -23.97 8.12 -8.10
CA GLN A 129 -22.74 8.66 -8.71
C GLN A 129 -21.90 9.38 -7.68
N PRO A 130 -20.55 9.36 -7.82
CA PRO A 130 -19.69 10.14 -6.96
C PRO A 130 -20.05 11.63 -6.98
N VAL A 131 -20.04 12.26 -5.82
CA VAL A 131 -20.21 13.71 -5.70
C VAL A 131 -18.84 14.37 -5.83
N ILE A 132 -18.69 15.16 -6.88
CA ILE A 132 -17.42 15.88 -7.12
C ILE A 132 -17.43 17.18 -6.34
N GLY A 133 -16.29 17.47 -5.69
CA GLY A 133 -16.03 18.70 -4.95
C GLY A 133 -14.65 19.26 -5.27
N LEU A 134 -14.50 20.57 -5.03
CA LEU A 134 -13.27 21.32 -5.23
C LEU A 134 -12.78 21.86 -3.90
N ILE A 135 -11.53 21.59 -3.51
CA ILE A 135 -10.94 22.14 -2.30
C ILE A 135 -10.61 23.61 -2.55
N GLY A 136 -11.41 24.48 -1.94
CA GLY A 136 -11.30 25.92 -2.07
C GLY A 136 -10.52 26.57 -0.94
N ALA A 137 -10.03 27.77 -1.22
CA ALA A 137 -9.48 28.69 -0.24
C ALA A 137 -9.75 30.12 -0.71
N THR A 138 -9.72 31.08 0.22
CA THR A 138 -9.85 32.51 -0.12
C THR A 138 -8.84 32.89 -1.20
N ALA A 139 -9.32 33.50 -2.27
CA ALA A 139 -8.48 33.95 -3.38
C ALA A 139 -7.35 34.86 -2.91
N ILE A 140 -6.19 34.75 -3.53
CA ILE A 140 -4.98 35.47 -3.11
C ILE A 140 -5.16 36.99 -3.07
N HIS A 141 -6.01 37.55 -3.95
CA HIS A 141 -6.29 38.97 -4.02
C HIS A 141 -7.18 39.49 -2.85
N LEU A 142 -7.84 38.58 -2.14
CA LEU A 142 -8.73 38.90 -1.01
C LEU A 142 -8.10 38.54 0.34
N GLN A 143 -6.85 38.07 0.34
CA GLN A 143 -6.13 37.70 1.57
C GLN A 143 -5.41 38.93 2.14
N ASP A 144 -5.41 39.03 3.49
CA ASP A 144 -4.49 39.92 4.17
C ASP A 144 -3.05 39.43 4.00
N ARG A 145 -2.20 40.28 3.43
CA ARG A 145 -0.79 39.99 3.16
C ARG A 145 0.17 40.69 4.12
N SER A 146 -0.35 41.31 5.17
CA SER A 146 0.46 42.08 6.14
C SER A 146 1.31 41.22 7.07
N GLY A 147 1.10 39.89 7.07
CA GLY A 147 1.85 38.90 7.86
C GLY A 147 2.67 37.90 7.03
N GLU A 148 3.44 37.05 7.73
CA GLU A 148 4.13 35.94 7.06
C GLU A 148 3.12 34.95 6.46
N PRO A 149 3.44 34.35 5.28
CA PRO A 149 2.62 33.31 4.70
C PRO A 149 2.47 32.14 5.65
N LYS A 150 1.25 31.76 6.01
CA LYS A 150 0.97 30.60 6.88
C LYS A 150 0.30 29.50 6.07
N VAL A 151 0.76 28.26 6.29
CA VAL A 151 0.04 27.07 5.80
C VAL A 151 -1.30 26.99 6.52
N ARG A 152 -2.39 26.90 5.75
CA ARG A 152 -3.75 26.79 6.29
C ARG A 152 -3.92 25.43 6.97
N LYS A 153 -4.63 25.42 8.07
CA LYS A 153 -5.06 24.18 8.71
C LYS A 153 -6.23 23.58 7.93
N LEU A 154 -6.42 22.28 8.00
CA LEU A 154 -7.47 21.59 7.25
C LEU A 154 -8.88 22.15 7.53
N HIS A 155 -9.18 22.52 8.77
CA HIS A 155 -10.47 23.09 9.13
C HIS A 155 -10.72 24.53 8.61
N GLU A 156 -9.69 25.18 8.06
CA GLU A 156 -9.78 26.48 7.37
C GLU A 156 -10.01 26.32 5.87
N LEU A 157 -9.96 25.08 5.37
CA LEU A 157 -10.27 24.72 4.00
C LEU A 157 -11.73 24.25 3.90
N PHE A 158 -12.34 24.47 2.77
CA PHE A 158 -13.69 24.02 2.47
C PHE A 158 -13.74 23.33 1.11
N VAL A 159 -14.72 22.44 0.96
CA VAL A 159 -14.99 21.78 -0.31
C VAL A 159 -16.28 22.34 -0.89
N ASP A 160 -16.19 22.88 -2.09
CA ASP A 160 -17.30 23.36 -2.86
C ASP A 160 -17.82 22.26 -3.78
N ILE A 161 -19.08 21.85 -3.58
CA ILE A 161 -19.78 20.85 -4.41
C ILE A 161 -20.83 21.48 -5.33
N GLY A 162 -20.83 22.83 -5.46
CA GLY A 162 -21.81 23.59 -6.24
C GLY A 162 -23.21 23.59 -5.62
N ALA A 163 -23.33 23.41 -4.32
CA ALA A 163 -24.61 23.51 -3.61
C ALA A 163 -24.92 24.97 -3.27
N LYS A 164 -26.19 25.40 -3.41
CA LYS A 164 -26.62 26.76 -3.14
C LYS A 164 -26.87 27.05 -1.64
N ASP A 165 -27.06 26.02 -0.86
CA ASP A 165 -27.37 26.07 0.58
C ASP A 165 -27.12 24.71 1.26
N GLU A 166 -27.22 24.67 2.58
CA GLU A 166 -27.04 23.45 3.37
C GLU A 166 -27.98 22.33 2.94
N ALA A 167 -29.25 22.61 2.66
CA ALA A 167 -30.23 21.61 2.27
C ALA A 167 -29.86 20.94 0.93
N ALA A 168 -29.40 21.74 -0.03
CA ALA A 168 -28.92 21.23 -1.32
C ALA A 168 -27.65 20.36 -1.17
N ALA A 169 -26.73 20.72 -0.27
CA ALA A 169 -25.55 19.92 0.00
C ALA A 169 -25.90 18.61 0.73
N ARG A 170 -26.75 18.65 1.73
CA ARG A 170 -27.21 17.46 2.49
C ARG A 170 -28.08 16.51 1.65
N ALA A 171 -28.70 16.98 0.59
CA ALA A 171 -29.38 16.12 -0.38
C ALA A 171 -28.38 15.27 -1.21
N ARG A 172 -27.09 15.58 -1.14
CA ARG A 172 -26.02 14.91 -1.91
C ARG A 172 -24.99 14.22 -1.04
N LEU A 173 -24.71 14.71 0.17
CA LEU A 173 -23.70 14.18 1.09
C LEU A 173 -24.19 14.16 2.52
N ASN A 174 -23.83 13.11 3.24
CA ASN A 174 -24.00 12.98 4.68
C ASN A 174 -22.67 13.21 5.43
N ILE A 175 -22.78 13.51 6.73
CA ILE A 175 -21.62 13.44 7.63
C ILE A 175 -21.11 12.00 7.65
N GLY A 176 -19.80 11.83 7.54
CA GLY A 176 -19.14 10.52 7.47
C GLY A 176 -18.92 9.99 6.06
N ASP A 177 -19.45 10.63 5.01
CA ASP A 177 -19.16 10.23 3.63
C ASP A 177 -17.67 10.43 3.31
N PRO A 178 -16.96 9.40 2.80
CA PRO A 178 -15.56 9.49 2.48
C PRO A 178 -15.33 10.07 1.09
N GLY A 179 -14.20 10.76 0.93
CA GLY A 179 -13.75 11.33 -0.34
C GLY A 179 -12.29 11.04 -0.59
N THR A 180 -11.95 10.74 -1.83
CA THR A 180 -10.59 10.60 -2.32
C THR A 180 -10.29 11.65 -3.40
N PHE A 181 -9.00 11.91 -3.62
CA PHE A 181 -8.59 12.83 -4.69
C PHE A 181 -8.92 12.26 -6.07
N LEU A 182 -9.30 13.12 -7.00
CA LEU A 182 -9.72 12.75 -8.36
C LEU A 182 -8.52 12.79 -9.35
N ASP A 183 -7.38 12.27 -8.91
CA ASP A 183 -6.18 12.18 -9.75
C ASP A 183 -6.02 10.71 -10.18
N ALA A 184 -6.13 10.45 -11.50
CA ALA A 184 -5.95 9.11 -12.07
C ALA A 184 -4.48 8.76 -12.22
N SER A 185 -4.18 7.45 -12.26
CA SER A 185 -2.84 6.95 -12.54
C SER A 185 -2.39 7.32 -13.96
N MET A 186 -1.11 7.70 -14.11
CA MET A 186 -0.52 8.02 -15.40
C MET A 186 0.92 7.53 -15.50
N MET A 187 1.34 7.20 -16.71
CA MET A 187 2.74 6.94 -17.01
C MET A 187 3.44 8.26 -17.33
N LEU A 188 4.51 8.59 -16.61
CA LEU A 188 5.36 9.75 -16.92
C LEU A 188 6.44 9.37 -17.95
N THR A 189 6.93 8.14 -17.88
CA THR A 189 7.80 7.48 -18.84
C THR A 189 7.38 6.02 -18.98
N ASP A 190 8.06 5.22 -19.80
CA ASP A 190 7.79 3.78 -19.92
C ASP A 190 7.99 3.01 -18.62
N ASP A 191 8.78 3.54 -17.66
CA ASP A 191 9.08 2.90 -16.37
C ASP A 191 8.52 3.65 -15.16
N ILE A 192 8.17 4.92 -15.30
CA ILE A 192 7.75 5.76 -14.17
C ILE A 192 6.24 5.93 -14.18
N ILE A 193 5.59 5.42 -13.14
CA ILE A 193 4.18 5.64 -12.86
C ILE A 193 3.99 6.74 -11.82
N VAL A 194 2.96 7.55 -12.02
CA VAL A 194 2.50 8.58 -11.07
C VAL A 194 1.06 8.31 -10.74
N ALA A 195 0.72 8.28 -9.47
CA ALA A 195 -0.66 8.09 -9.01
C ALA A 195 -0.84 8.62 -7.59
N ARG A 196 -2.08 8.81 -7.16
CA ARG A 196 -2.41 8.71 -5.75
C ARG A 196 -2.38 7.24 -5.35
N ALA A 197 -2.24 6.95 -4.07
CA ALA A 197 -2.36 5.59 -3.53
C ALA A 197 -1.37 4.54 -4.12
N LEU A 198 -0.18 4.96 -4.62
CA LEU A 198 0.94 4.04 -4.68
C LEU A 198 1.18 3.46 -3.28
N ASP A 199 1.03 4.31 -2.27
CA ASP A 199 0.89 3.98 -0.86
C ASP A 199 -0.56 3.51 -0.58
N ASN A 200 -0.85 2.20 -0.36
CA ASN A 200 0.08 1.09 -0.62
C ASN A 200 -0.60 0.04 -1.51
N ARG A 201 -1.26 0.51 -2.59
CA ARG A 201 -1.84 -0.40 -3.61
C ARG A 201 -0.79 -1.26 -4.26
N ILE A 202 0.47 -0.77 -4.27
CA ILE A 202 1.59 -1.57 -4.79
C ILE A 202 1.85 -2.77 -3.89
N GLY A 203 1.66 -2.68 -2.57
CA GLY A 203 1.81 -3.81 -1.64
C GLY A 203 0.76 -4.89 -1.88
N THR A 204 -0.51 -4.50 -2.07
CA THR A 204 -1.57 -5.46 -2.42
C THR A 204 -1.34 -6.09 -3.79
N TRP A 205 -0.83 -5.33 -4.75
CA TRP A 205 -0.41 -5.84 -6.06
C TRP A 205 0.75 -6.84 -5.92
N VAL A 206 1.77 -6.52 -5.11
CA VAL A 206 2.91 -7.43 -4.82
C VAL A 206 2.43 -8.74 -4.20
N ALA A 207 1.51 -8.68 -3.23
CA ALA A 207 0.94 -9.88 -2.62
C ALA A 207 0.27 -10.78 -3.67
N ALA A 208 -0.55 -10.20 -4.56
CA ALA A 208 -1.23 -10.91 -5.64
C ALA A 208 -0.25 -11.49 -6.68
N GLU A 209 0.76 -10.71 -7.11
CA GLU A 209 1.76 -11.17 -8.09
C GLU A 209 2.71 -12.22 -7.49
N THR A 210 3.05 -12.12 -6.21
CA THR A 210 3.81 -13.18 -5.52
C THR A 210 3.04 -14.50 -5.53
N LEU A 211 1.73 -14.45 -5.21
CA LEU A 211 0.87 -15.63 -5.27
C LEU A 211 0.83 -16.22 -6.69
N ARG A 212 0.66 -15.38 -7.71
CA ARG A 212 0.66 -15.82 -9.12
C ARG A 212 1.97 -16.49 -9.51
N LEU A 213 3.12 -15.94 -9.12
CA LEU A 213 4.44 -16.53 -9.39
C LEU A 213 4.60 -17.85 -8.63
N CYS A 214 4.19 -17.92 -7.37
CA CYS A 214 4.21 -19.16 -6.59
C CYS A 214 3.28 -20.24 -7.19
N ALA A 215 2.16 -19.86 -7.82
CA ALA A 215 1.26 -20.80 -8.47
C ALA A 215 1.91 -21.52 -9.67
N GLN A 216 2.92 -20.92 -10.28
CA GLN A 216 3.68 -21.48 -11.41
C GLN A 216 4.82 -22.42 -10.98
N GLN A 217 5.15 -22.47 -9.69
CA GLN A 217 6.20 -23.38 -9.18
C GLN A 217 5.73 -24.82 -9.24
N ALA A 218 6.57 -25.71 -9.79
CA ALA A 218 6.27 -27.14 -9.90
C ALA A 218 6.15 -27.80 -8.52
N GLU A 219 7.05 -27.44 -7.61
CA GLU A 219 7.04 -27.90 -6.21
C GLU A 219 6.90 -26.72 -5.28
N ARG A 220 5.94 -26.79 -4.38
CA ARG A 220 5.71 -25.82 -3.32
C ARG A 220 5.52 -26.56 -2.00
N ARG A 221 6.45 -26.35 -1.06
CA ARG A 221 6.49 -27.06 0.24
C ARG A 221 5.79 -26.28 1.34
N VAL A 222 5.44 -25.02 1.09
CA VAL A 222 4.82 -24.12 2.04
C VAL A 222 3.43 -23.67 1.55
N ARG A 223 2.58 -23.35 2.50
CA ARG A 223 1.33 -22.66 2.26
C ARG A 223 1.63 -21.17 2.06
N VAL A 224 1.25 -20.58 0.95
CA VAL A 224 1.40 -19.14 0.68
C VAL A 224 0.04 -18.48 0.81
N VAL A 225 -0.06 -17.43 1.61
CA VAL A 225 -1.27 -16.63 1.79
C VAL A 225 -0.96 -15.20 1.42
N ALA A 226 -1.45 -14.74 0.28
CA ALA A 226 -1.46 -13.34 -0.07
C ALA A 226 -2.55 -12.63 0.73
N VAL A 227 -2.23 -11.49 1.32
CA VAL A 227 -3.13 -10.72 2.18
C VAL A 227 -3.18 -9.28 1.71
N SER A 228 -4.40 -8.79 1.51
CA SER A 228 -4.69 -7.37 1.28
C SER A 228 -5.34 -6.84 2.55
N THR A 229 -4.58 -6.10 3.37
CA THR A 229 -5.01 -5.56 4.66
C THR A 229 -5.82 -4.28 4.50
N VAL A 230 -6.54 -3.87 5.54
CA VAL A 230 -7.33 -2.63 5.59
C VAL A 230 -6.88 -1.74 6.74
N GLN A 231 -7.18 -0.43 6.65
CA GLN A 231 -7.03 0.54 7.75
C GLN A 231 -5.59 0.64 8.30
N GLU A 232 -4.59 0.54 7.44
CA GLU A 232 -3.19 0.77 7.82
C GLU A 232 -2.97 2.23 8.21
N GLU A 233 -3.42 3.16 7.37
CA GLU A 233 -3.25 4.61 7.44
C GLU A 233 -3.83 5.27 8.71
N VAL A 234 -4.66 4.52 9.43
CA VAL A 234 -5.35 4.98 10.65
C VAL A 234 -4.96 4.18 11.89
N GLY A 235 -3.94 3.32 11.80
CA GLY A 235 -3.37 2.65 12.96
C GLY A 235 -3.07 1.15 12.80
N LEU A 236 -2.71 0.67 11.61
CA LEU A 236 -2.29 -0.72 11.33
C LEU A 236 -3.35 -1.79 11.69
N HIS A 237 -4.62 -1.41 11.75
CA HIS A 237 -5.69 -2.24 12.34
C HIS A 237 -5.88 -3.57 11.61
N GLY A 238 -5.84 -3.57 10.28
CA GLY A 238 -5.97 -4.78 9.48
C GLY A 238 -4.82 -5.75 9.73
N ALA A 239 -3.60 -5.23 9.82
CA ALA A 239 -2.41 -6.01 10.10
C ALA A 239 -2.48 -6.72 11.48
N GLU A 240 -2.94 -6.01 12.51
CA GLU A 240 -3.18 -6.58 13.83
C GLU A 240 -4.20 -7.73 13.78
N MET A 241 -5.34 -7.52 13.09
CA MET A 241 -6.38 -8.53 12.94
C MET A 241 -5.88 -9.78 12.21
N ILE A 242 -5.15 -9.61 11.10
CA ILE A 242 -4.68 -10.77 10.31
C ILE A 242 -3.57 -11.52 11.03
N ALA A 243 -2.71 -10.85 11.77
CA ALA A 243 -1.66 -11.49 12.53
C ALA A 243 -2.22 -12.45 13.59
N GLU A 244 -3.30 -12.04 14.29
CA GLU A 244 -3.97 -12.88 15.28
C GLU A 244 -4.80 -14.01 14.66
N SER A 245 -5.47 -13.74 13.53
CA SER A 245 -6.36 -14.74 12.91
C SER A 245 -5.63 -15.77 12.05
N LEU A 246 -4.58 -15.36 11.31
CA LEU A 246 -3.82 -16.23 10.42
C LEU A 246 -2.64 -16.91 11.12
N ARG A 247 -1.95 -16.22 12.03
CA ARG A 247 -0.75 -16.66 12.74
C ARG A 247 0.27 -17.33 11.82
N PRO A 248 0.80 -16.63 10.81
CA PRO A 248 1.74 -17.24 9.90
C PRO A 248 3.09 -17.53 10.57
N ASP A 249 3.83 -18.50 10.03
CA ASP A 249 5.19 -18.83 10.50
C ASP A 249 6.21 -17.76 10.09
N VAL A 250 5.92 -17.01 9.03
CA VAL A 250 6.69 -15.85 8.57
C VAL A 250 5.79 -14.89 7.78
N ALA A 251 6.00 -13.59 7.92
CA ALA A 251 5.33 -12.57 7.13
C ALA A 251 6.33 -11.77 6.27
N LEU A 252 6.02 -11.63 4.99
CA LEU A 252 6.72 -10.77 4.04
C LEU A 252 5.81 -9.58 3.73
N VAL A 253 6.21 -8.41 4.19
CA VAL A 253 5.40 -7.19 4.07
C VAL A 253 5.99 -6.32 2.98
N THR A 254 5.13 -5.74 2.15
CA THR A 254 5.50 -4.70 1.20
C THR A 254 4.79 -3.42 1.53
N ASP A 255 5.56 -2.36 1.55
CA ASP A 255 5.09 -1.00 1.68
C ASP A 255 5.88 -0.06 0.78
N VAL A 256 5.52 1.20 0.74
CA VAL A 256 6.36 2.21 0.10
C VAL A 256 7.47 2.66 1.05
N GLY A 257 8.48 3.32 0.51
CA GLY A 257 9.54 3.94 1.28
C GLY A 257 10.02 5.22 0.59
N HIS A 258 10.58 6.14 1.34
CA HIS A 258 11.07 7.38 0.74
C HIS A 258 12.24 7.12 -0.21
N ALA A 259 12.11 7.52 -1.49
CA ALA A 259 13.24 7.77 -2.34
C ALA A 259 13.94 9.06 -1.89
N THR A 260 15.26 9.05 -1.78
CA THR A 260 16.03 10.19 -1.26
C THR A 260 16.85 10.90 -2.35
N ASP A 261 16.45 10.69 -3.61
CA ASP A 261 17.11 11.24 -4.80
C ASP A 261 16.39 12.49 -5.35
N SER A 262 15.42 13.05 -4.62
CA SER A 262 14.80 14.33 -4.94
C SER A 262 15.51 15.51 -4.23
N PRO A 263 15.42 16.74 -4.78
CA PRO A 263 15.99 17.92 -4.15
C PRO A 263 15.45 18.15 -2.72
N GLY A 264 16.32 18.66 -1.83
CA GLY A 264 15.95 19.03 -0.47
C GLY A 264 16.03 17.89 0.56
N ILE A 265 16.41 16.67 0.17
CA ILE A 265 16.56 15.54 1.09
C ILE A 265 18.03 15.35 1.46
N THR A 266 18.32 15.34 2.78
CA THR A 266 19.66 15.12 3.31
C THR A 266 19.94 13.61 3.44
N GLN A 267 20.76 13.06 2.54
CA GLN A 267 21.09 11.62 2.52
C GLN A 267 21.80 11.13 3.80
N ALA A 268 22.59 11.98 4.43
CA ALA A 268 23.23 11.66 5.71
C ALA A 268 22.22 11.36 6.83
N GLN A 269 21.02 11.96 6.76
CA GLN A 269 19.94 11.77 7.73
C GLN A 269 19.02 10.59 7.34
N HIS A 270 18.68 10.46 6.05
CA HIS A 270 17.61 9.57 5.58
C HIS A 270 18.12 8.33 4.83
N GLY A 271 19.43 8.19 4.65
CA GLY A 271 20.01 7.14 3.80
C GLY A 271 19.99 7.54 2.31
N GLN A 272 20.51 6.65 1.47
CA GLN A 272 20.58 6.87 0.02
C GLN A 272 19.75 5.82 -0.70
N PHE A 273 18.54 6.19 -1.13
CA PHE A 273 17.61 5.35 -1.88
C PHE A 273 17.21 6.05 -3.17
N LYS A 274 17.50 5.41 -4.28
CA LYS A 274 17.25 5.96 -5.61
C LYS A 274 16.22 5.12 -6.35
N MET A 275 15.22 5.78 -6.90
CA MET A 275 14.22 5.18 -7.79
C MET A 275 14.91 4.54 -9.01
N GLY A 276 14.51 3.33 -9.41
CA GLY A 276 15.09 2.57 -10.51
C GLY A 276 16.35 1.76 -10.16
N ASN A 277 16.87 1.89 -8.92
CA ASN A 277 18.06 1.16 -8.47
C ASN A 277 17.76 -0.12 -7.68
N GLY A 278 16.51 -0.53 -7.65
CA GLY A 278 16.01 -1.69 -6.89
C GLY A 278 15.19 -1.31 -5.67
N PRO A 279 14.35 -2.23 -5.19
CA PRO A 279 13.57 -2.05 -3.96
C PRO A 279 14.47 -1.84 -2.74
N LYS A 280 13.90 -1.23 -1.69
CA LYS A 280 14.57 -1.06 -0.40
C LYS A 280 14.24 -2.25 0.51
N ILE A 281 15.24 -2.92 1.07
CA ILE A 281 15.08 -3.88 2.15
C ILE A 281 15.36 -3.21 3.50
N ALA A 282 14.42 -3.28 4.43
CA ALA A 282 14.57 -2.76 5.77
C ALA A 282 15.40 -3.71 6.66
N ILE A 283 16.25 -3.15 7.52
CA ILE A 283 17.13 -3.90 8.44
C ILE A 283 17.04 -3.29 9.82
N GLY A 284 16.69 -4.10 10.81
CA GLY A 284 16.54 -3.70 12.20
C GLY A 284 15.09 -3.70 12.67
N GLY A 285 14.84 -3.30 13.91
CA GLY A 285 13.50 -3.21 14.48
C GLY A 285 12.69 -4.50 14.36
N ALA A 286 11.53 -4.41 13.72
CA ALA A 286 10.60 -5.52 13.54
C ALA A 286 11.08 -6.60 12.53
N MET A 287 12.12 -6.34 11.74
CA MET A 287 12.62 -7.29 10.73
C MET A 287 13.50 -8.35 11.36
N GLN A 288 13.08 -9.62 11.21
CA GLN A 288 13.82 -10.75 11.76
C GLN A 288 15.11 -10.99 10.96
N PRO A 289 16.31 -11.03 11.58
CA PRO A 289 17.60 -11.05 10.87
C PRO A 289 17.78 -12.22 9.90
N GLU A 290 17.29 -13.42 10.23
CA GLU A 290 17.42 -14.59 9.35
C GLU A 290 16.47 -14.51 8.15
N VAL A 291 15.29 -13.88 8.31
CA VAL A 291 14.38 -13.57 7.17
C VAL A 291 15.05 -12.57 6.25
N VAL A 292 15.64 -11.50 6.81
CA VAL A 292 16.38 -10.49 6.02
C VAL A 292 17.56 -11.12 5.29
N ALA A 293 18.34 -11.95 5.97
CA ALA A 293 19.49 -12.64 5.36
C ALA A 293 19.05 -13.54 4.19
N ARG A 294 17.94 -14.28 4.35
CA ARG A 294 17.39 -15.13 3.30
C ARG A 294 16.82 -14.33 2.12
N LEU A 295 16.16 -13.21 2.38
CA LEU A 295 15.70 -12.30 1.32
C LEU A 295 16.88 -11.75 0.50
N LEU A 296 17.95 -11.30 1.17
CA LEU A 296 19.17 -10.83 0.52
C LEU A 296 19.82 -11.95 -0.32
N ALA A 297 19.99 -13.15 0.24
CA ALA A 297 20.55 -14.28 -0.49
C ALA A 297 19.68 -14.69 -1.71
N THR A 298 18.36 -14.58 -1.57
CA THR A 298 17.42 -14.83 -2.68
C THR A 298 17.59 -13.78 -3.78
N ALA A 299 17.67 -12.51 -3.42
CA ALA A 299 17.87 -11.43 -4.37
C ALA A 299 19.21 -11.56 -5.11
N ASP A 300 20.30 -11.92 -4.39
CA ASP A 300 21.61 -12.19 -4.99
C ASP A 300 21.55 -13.36 -5.98
N ARG A 301 20.90 -14.47 -5.63
CA ARG A 301 20.69 -15.63 -6.51
C ARG A 301 19.93 -15.24 -7.78
N LEU A 302 18.93 -14.38 -7.66
CA LEU A 302 18.12 -13.88 -8.78
C LEU A 302 18.78 -12.73 -9.55
N SER A 303 19.92 -12.21 -9.07
CA SER A 303 20.58 -11.01 -9.59
C SER A 303 19.69 -9.76 -9.54
N ILE A 304 18.86 -9.65 -8.51
CA ILE A 304 17.99 -8.51 -8.23
C ILE A 304 18.68 -7.57 -7.24
N PRO A 305 18.94 -6.31 -7.58
CA PRO A 305 19.53 -5.36 -6.65
C PRO A 305 18.52 -4.99 -5.54
N LEU A 306 18.97 -4.98 -4.29
CA LEU A 306 18.24 -4.45 -3.15
C LEU A 306 19.05 -3.33 -2.47
N GLN A 307 18.40 -2.21 -2.19
CA GLN A 307 18.99 -1.09 -1.46
C GLN A 307 18.76 -1.30 0.05
N ARG A 308 19.82 -1.32 0.84
CA ARG A 308 19.74 -1.61 2.28
C ARG A 308 19.35 -0.36 3.06
N GLY A 309 18.28 -0.41 3.85
CA GLY A 309 17.78 0.66 4.70
C GLY A 309 17.85 0.34 6.18
N ALA A 310 18.48 1.20 6.96
CA ALA A 310 18.48 1.09 8.42
C ALA A 310 17.11 1.52 8.97
N THR A 311 16.50 0.66 9.80
CA THR A 311 15.22 0.91 10.48
C THR A 311 15.34 0.47 11.93
N PRO A 312 16.03 1.25 12.78
CA PRO A 312 16.36 0.83 14.16
C PRO A 312 15.14 0.82 15.10
N GLY A 313 14.07 1.53 14.74
CA GLY A 313 12.82 1.61 15.53
C GLY A 313 11.63 1.09 14.74
N SER A 314 10.49 1.78 14.88
CA SER A 314 9.27 1.52 14.11
C SER A 314 9.50 1.70 12.62
N SER A 315 8.89 0.85 11.82
CA SER A 315 8.91 0.94 10.35
C SER A 315 7.83 1.88 9.80
N GLY A 316 6.76 2.11 10.59
CA GLY A 316 5.57 2.83 10.16
C GLY A 316 4.77 2.07 9.11
N THR A 317 4.76 0.73 9.16
CA THR A 317 4.07 -0.16 8.22
C THR A 317 3.36 -1.28 8.96
N ASP A 318 2.54 -2.05 8.27
CA ASP A 318 1.89 -3.28 8.79
C ASP A 318 2.85 -4.24 9.52
N THR A 319 4.14 -4.18 9.21
CA THR A 319 5.18 -4.99 9.88
C THR A 319 5.18 -4.77 11.39
N ASP A 320 4.96 -3.51 11.83
CA ASP A 320 5.04 -3.13 13.25
C ASP A 320 3.92 -3.76 14.10
N ALA A 321 2.76 -4.03 13.51
CA ALA A 321 1.67 -4.76 14.16
C ALA A 321 1.86 -6.28 14.07
N ILE A 322 2.28 -6.78 12.91
CA ILE A 322 2.40 -8.22 12.68
C ILE A 322 3.48 -8.85 13.59
N PHE A 323 4.66 -8.24 13.69
CA PHE A 323 5.77 -8.86 14.41
C PHE A 323 5.53 -9.01 15.93
N LEU A 324 4.62 -8.21 16.51
CA LEU A 324 4.27 -8.27 17.93
C LEU A 324 3.24 -9.34 18.27
N ALA A 325 2.48 -9.81 17.29
CA ALA A 325 1.38 -10.73 17.51
C ALA A 325 1.87 -12.16 17.88
N GLY A 326 1.05 -12.91 18.63
CA GLY A 326 1.26 -14.32 18.89
C GLY A 326 2.57 -14.69 19.60
N GLY A 327 3.25 -13.73 20.22
CA GLY A 327 4.56 -13.96 20.85
C GLY A 327 5.75 -13.72 19.91
N GLY A 328 5.52 -13.14 18.77
CA GLY A 328 6.52 -12.75 17.78
C GLY A 328 6.41 -13.54 16.48
N ILE A 329 5.92 -12.87 15.41
CA ILE A 329 5.90 -13.41 14.05
C ILE A 329 7.16 -12.90 13.32
N PRO A 330 8.04 -13.78 12.80
CA PRO A 330 9.19 -13.36 12.02
C PRO A 330 8.76 -12.57 10.78
N CYS A 331 9.28 -11.35 10.59
CA CYS A 331 8.90 -10.48 9.49
C CYS A 331 10.10 -10.08 8.62
N GLY A 332 9.82 -9.84 7.34
CA GLY A 332 10.69 -9.15 6.39
C GLY A 332 9.92 -8.05 5.67
N LEU A 333 10.55 -6.89 5.49
CA LEU A 333 9.97 -5.73 4.80
C LEU A 333 10.81 -5.33 3.60
N VAL A 334 10.18 -5.36 2.42
CA VAL A 334 10.77 -4.84 1.18
C VAL A 334 9.85 -3.77 0.60
N SER A 335 10.37 -2.54 0.52
CA SER A 335 9.60 -1.36 0.14
C SER A 335 9.92 -0.88 -1.27
N LEU A 336 8.93 -0.33 -1.96
CA LEU A 336 9.13 0.42 -3.19
C LEU A 336 9.60 1.84 -2.85
N PRO A 337 10.80 2.28 -3.29
CA PRO A 337 11.18 3.69 -3.14
C PRO A 337 10.28 4.58 -4.00
N ILE A 338 9.54 5.49 -3.36
CA ILE A 338 8.70 6.47 -4.05
C ILE A 338 9.08 7.89 -3.67
N ARG A 339 8.74 8.85 -4.54
CA ARG A 339 8.78 10.28 -4.23
C ARG A 339 7.38 10.78 -3.95
N TYR A 340 7.31 11.87 -3.17
CA TYR A 340 6.06 12.62 -2.92
C TYR A 340 4.97 11.79 -2.22
N MET A 341 5.38 10.89 -1.33
CA MET A 341 4.48 10.08 -0.48
C MET A 341 3.41 10.95 0.19
N HIS A 342 2.20 10.41 0.36
CA HIS A 342 1.04 11.10 0.92
C HIS A 342 0.60 12.35 0.14
N THR A 343 0.82 12.31 -1.18
CA THR A 343 0.28 13.33 -2.11
C THR A 343 -0.52 12.67 -3.24
N THR A 344 -1.12 13.46 -4.10
CA THR A 344 -1.84 12.94 -5.27
C THR A 344 -0.92 12.61 -6.45
N VAL A 345 0.39 12.80 -6.30
CA VAL A 345 1.41 12.63 -7.35
C VAL A 345 2.58 11.76 -6.87
N GLU A 346 2.30 10.78 -6.08
CA GLU A 346 3.27 9.76 -5.70
C GLU A 346 3.87 9.13 -6.95
N MET A 347 5.18 8.93 -6.94
CA MET A 347 5.93 8.52 -8.12
C MET A 347 6.82 7.32 -7.80
N GLY A 348 6.73 6.26 -8.59
CA GLY A 348 7.53 5.03 -8.43
C GLY A 348 8.01 4.45 -9.76
N ALA A 349 9.04 3.59 -9.71
CA ALA A 349 9.55 2.87 -10.87
C ALA A 349 8.94 1.47 -10.95
N LEU A 350 8.30 1.13 -12.08
CA LEU A 350 7.72 -0.20 -12.31
C LEU A 350 8.77 -1.30 -12.29
N SER A 351 9.98 -1.00 -12.79
CA SER A 351 11.12 -1.94 -12.77
C SER A 351 11.55 -2.31 -11.35
N ASP A 352 11.45 -1.40 -10.36
CA ASP A 352 11.68 -1.73 -8.96
C ASP A 352 10.51 -2.53 -8.38
N LEU A 353 9.28 -2.14 -8.70
CA LEU A 353 8.07 -2.82 -8.23
C LEU A 353 8.03 -4.30 -8.64
N GLU A 354 8.31 -4.61 -9.91
CA GLU A 354 8.29 -6.00 -10.42
C GLU A 354 9.32 -6.92 -9.76
N ARG A 355 10.37 -6.37 -9.20
CA ARG A 355 11.42 -7.13 -8.51
C ARG A 355 10.95 -7.70 -7.17
N ILE A 356 10.03 -7.03 -6.49
CA ILE A 356 9.58 -7.44 -5.15
C ILE A 356 8.89 -8.81 -5.17
N PRO A 357 7.85 -9.06 -6.00
CA PRO A 357 7.21 -10.36 -6.03
C PRO A 357 8.13 -11.48 -6.53
N GLN A 358 9.14 -11.19 -7.36
CA GLN A 358 10.16 -12.16 -7.77
C GLN A 358 11.03 -12.61 -6.58
N VAL A 359 11.46 -11.65 -5.73
CA VAL A 359 12.22 -11.96 -4.51
C VAL A 359 11.37 -12.77 -3.54
N TYR A 360 10.10 -12.41 -3.34
CA TYR A 360 9.21 -13.13 -2.42
C TYR A 360 8.85 -14.53 -2.92
N ALA A 361 8.57 -14.69 -4.20
CA ALA A 361 8.32 -16.00 -4.79
C ALA A 361 9.57 -16.89 -4.72
N GLY A 362 10.76 -16.33 -4.99
CA GLY A 362 12.03 -17.05 -4.84
C GLY A 362 12.38 -17.38 -3.39
N PHE A 363 11.96 -16.54 -2.43
CA PHE A 363 12.04 -16.87 -1.00
C PHE A 363 11.16 -18.08 -0.67
N CYS A 364 9.89 -18.08 -1.10
CA CYS A 364 8.97 -19.21 -0.88
C CYS A 364 9.47 -20.50 -1.52
N GLU A 365 10.02 -20.45 -2.75
CA GLU A 365 10.61 -21.59 -3.46
C GLU A 365 11.76 -22.24 -2.68
N GLY A 366 12.57 -21.42 -1.99
CA GLY A 366 13.71 -21.87 -1.19
C GLY A 366 13.37 -22.46 0.17
N LEU A 367 12.08 -22.47 0.57
CA LEU A 367 11.66 -23.01 1.86
C LEU A 367 11.41 -24.52 1.78
N THR A 368 11.76 -25.22 2.86
CA THR A 368 11.57 -26.67 3.03
C THR A 368 10.31 -27.02 3.82
N GLY A 369 9.73 -26.02 4.53
CA GLY A 369 8.58 -26.21 5.40
C GLY A 369 8.93 -26.60 6.83
N GLY A 370 10.23 -26.57 7.17
CA GLY A 370 10.75 -26.88 8.52
C GLY A 370 11.61 -25.76 9.10
N GLU A 371 11.57 -24.57 8.50
CA GLU A 371 12.38 -23.43 8.94
C GLU A 371 11.97 -22.96 10.33
N ARG A 372 12.99 -22.52 11.07
CA ARG A 372 12.82 -21.82 12.32
C ARG A 372 13.57 -20.50 12.23
N PHE A 373 12.85 -19.42 11.93
CA PHE A 373 13.41 -18.06 11.91
C PHE A 373 13.59 -17.54 13.34
N ALA A 374 14.60 -18.08 14.04
CA ALA A 374 14.96 -17.69 15.39
C ALA A 374 16.48 -17.67 15.52
N PRO A 375 17.08 -16.72 16.24
CA PRO A 375 18.51 -16.67 16.43
C PRO A 375 19.01 -17.94 17.15
N THR A 376 20.16 -18.44 16.70
CA THR A 376 20.88 -19.47 17.44
C THR A 376 21.65 -18.77 18.56
N LEU A 377 21.34 -19.07 19.80
CA LEU A 377 21.95 -18.49 21.01
C LEU A 377 23.01 -19.44 21.58
#